data_d854623ec0f395245af2cea3bd14450b
#
_entry.id   d854623ec0f395245af2cea3bd14450b
#
_cell.length_a   1.000
_cell.length_b   1.000
_cell.length_c   1.000
_cell.angle_alpha   90.00
_cell.angle_beta   90.00
_cell.angle_gamma   90.00
#
_symmetry.space_group_name_H-M   'P 1'
#
loop_
_entity.id
_entity.type
_entity.pdbx_description
1 polymer ?
#
loop_
_entity_poly.entity_id
_entity_poly.type
_entity_poly.pdbx_seq_one_letter_code
_entity_poly.pdbx_strand_id
1 'polypeptide(L)'
;MSKLCRKYSPLLSLVLTTFVLFGCELEEVTVVEVDEVVIAEIYLDVSTDPAGNIARAFLHRTVGVGGVDTLPSLTESTVTMTRTDGYSFVLTGEATDECLESSPLEEPGACFVSELPVASIGPGDIVEVLVELPSGGRITGASRVPGSFKINSIPSLCVLAPNTLMTVTWSSSSEAWAYLNETSIRGLPEALRGSGIDVTDDPLYLLGLSISDSDTTVIFPSEFGIFNRFTSGYADLARRLQAGLPLGVTAEVSVTAVDRNYVNWARGGNFNPSGQVRVPSLSGDGTGVFGTTVGRSFDVLVSNDSSGLPACPLS
;
A
#
# COMPACT_ATOMS: atom_id res chain seq x y z
N MET A 1 31.90 73.05 10.42
CA MET A 1 31.71 71.67 9.90
C MET A 1 30.24 71.44 9.50
N SER A 2 29.66 72.21 8.57
CA SER A 2 28.25 72.04 8.23
C SER A 2 27.89 72.32 6.75
N LYS A 3 28.83 72.22 5.83
CA LYS A 3 28.57 72.46 4.39
C LYS A 3 28.88 71.28 3.45
N LEU A 4 29.32 70.13 3.97
CA LEU A 4 29.70 68.97 3.14
C LEU A 4 28.58 67.92 2.99
N CYS A 5 27.52 67.96 3.82
CA CYS A 5 26.47 66.94 3.81
C CYS A 5 25.29 67.17 2.79
N ARG A 6 25.29 68.31 2.12
CA ARG A 6 24.14 68.69 1.26
C ARG A 6 24.34 68.40 -0.24
N LYS A 7 25.53 67.95 -0.66
CA LYS A 7 25.84 67.75 -2.09
C LYS A 7 25.73 66.29 -2.59
N TYR A 8 25.61 65.31 -1.71
CA TYR A 8 25.51 63.90 -2.13
C TYR A 8 24.14 63.27 -2.01
N SER A 9 23.15 64.01 -1.48
CA SER A 9 21.80 63.49 -1.28
C SER A 9 21.04 63.11 -2.58
N PRO A 10 21.13 63.89 -3.69
CA PRO A 10 20.44 63.53 -4.91
C PRO A 10 21.08 62.38 -5.68
N LEU A 11 22.39 62.19 -5.59
CA LEU A 11 23.08 61.07 -6.26
C LEU A 11 22.85 59.75 -5.56
N LEU A 12 22.79 59.75 -4.24
CA LEU A 12 22.51 58.53 -3.45
C LEU A 12 21.05 58.06 -3.65
N SER A 13 20.12 59.02 -3.78
CA SER A 13 18.69 58.71 -4.09
C SER A 13 18.53 58.14 -5.51
N LEU A 14 19.27 58.63 -6.50
CA LEU A 14 19.23 58.15 -7.87
C LEU A 14 19.79 56.69 -8.00
N VAL A 15 20.90 56.40 -7.29
CA VAL A 15 21.49 55.06 -7.28
C VAL A 15 20.60 54.04 -6.57
N LEU A 16 19.92 54.44 -5.49
CA LEU A 16 19.00 53.55 -4.77
C LEU A 16 17.71 53.25 -5.60
N THR A 17 17.25 54.23 -6.40
CA THR A 17 16.07 54.05 -7.28
C THR A 17 16.38 53.16 -8.48
N THR A 18 17.62 53.16 -8.97
CA THR A 18 18.03 52.28 -10.09
C THR A 18 18.18 50.80 -9.65
N PHE A 19 18.50 50.52 -8.38
CA PHE A 19 18.58 49.17 -7.86
C PHE A 19 17.19 48.51 -7.65
N VAL A 20 16.12 49.29 -7.49
CA VAL A 20 14.75 48.75 -7.32
C VAL A 20 14.10 48.37 -8.67
N LEU A 21 14.69 48.84 -9.80
CA LEU A 21 14.15 48.52 -11.15
C LEU A 21 14.76 47.21 -11.76
N PHE A 22 15.75 46.59 -11.13
CA PHE A 22 16.13 45.23 -11.45
C PHE A 22 15.22 44.27 -10.66
N GLY A 23 13.93 44.32 -10.92
CA GLY A 23 13.00 43.29 -10.50
C GLY A 23 13.41 41.98 -11.13
N CYS A 24 13.40 40.89 -10.35
CA CYS A 24 13.56 39.55 -10.87
C CYS A 24 12.60 39.38 -12.05
N GLU A 25 13.13 39.20 -13.23
CA GLU A 25 12.37 38.67 -14.35
C GLU A 25 11.91 37.28 -13.89
N LEU A 26 10.61 37.12 -13.64
CA LEU A 26 10.03 35.82 -13.44
C LEU A 26 10.19 35.09 -14.78
N GLU A 27 11.15 34.19 -14.82
CA GLU A 27 11.27 33.26 -15.93
C GLU A 27 9.96 32.47 -16.00
N GLU A 28 9.23 32.67 -17.08
CA GLU A 28 7.99 31.96 -17.33
C GLU A 28 8.36 30.49 -17.49
N VAL A 29 8.17 29.70 -16.44
CA VAL A 29 8.38 28.26 -16.50
C VAL A 29 7.33 27.73 -17.48
N THR A 30 7.77 27.45 -18.70
CA THR A 30 6.94 26.73 -19.65
C THR A 30 6.64 25.39 -19.05
N VAL A 31 5.42 25.18 -18.59
CA VAL A 31 4.95 23.87 -18.16
C VAL A 31 5.01 22.99 -19.38
N VAL A 32 5.93 22.06 -19.40
CA VAL A 32 6.01 21.04 -20.46
C VAL A 32 4.69 20.29 -20.42
N GLU A 33 3.99 20.28 -21.52
CA GLU A 33 2.78 19.48 -21.69
C GLU A 33 3.18 18.01 -21.47
N VAL A 34 2.75 17.44 -20.35
CA VAL A 34 3.05 16.05 -20.04
C VAL A 34 1.94 15.21 -20.66
N ASP A 35 2.32 14.31 -21.55
CA ASP A 35 1.40 13.35 -22.14
C ASP A 35 0.74 12.52 -21.01
N GLU A 36 -0.56 12.28 -21.14
CA GLU A 36 -1.25 11.36 -20.25
C GLU A 36 -0.70 9.95 -20.40
N VAL A 37 -0.31 9.36 -19.27
CA VAL A 37 0.22 8.00 -19.21
C VAL A 37 -0.78 7.12 -18.47
N VAL A 38 -1.07 5.93 -19.01
CA VAL A 38 -1.84 4.91 -18.31
C VAL A 38 -0.94 4.27 -17.24
N ILE A 39 -1.43 4.27 -16.02
CA ILE A 39 -0.84 3.56 -14.88
C ILE A 39 -1.68 2.32 -14.60
N ALA A 40 -1.04 1.17 -14.51
CA ALA A 40 -1.65 -0.09 -14.17
C ALA A 40 -1.08 -0.59 -12.83
N GLU A 41 -1.94 -0.72 -11.82
CA GLU A 41 -1.60 -1.33 -10.54
C GLU A 41 -2.26 -2.70 -10.47
N ILE A 42 -1.46 -3.75 -10.63
CA ILE A 42 -1.94 -5.12 -10.79
C ILE A 42 -1.34 -5.99 -9.69
N TYR A 43 -2.19 -6.72 -8.99
CA TYR A 43 -1.80 -7.58 -7.89
C TYR A 43 -2.43 -8.96 -8.03
N LEU A 44 -1.64 -9.99 -7.73
CA LEU A 44 -2.09 -11.37 -7.66
C LEU A 44 -1.78 -11.91 -6.28
N ASP A 45 -2.83 -12.10 -5.48
CA ASP A 45 -2.78 -12.65 -4.14
C ASP A 45 -2.99 -14.16 -4.21
N VAL A 46 -1.93 -14.91 -3.93
CA VAL A 46 -1.96 -16.38 -3.90
C VAL A 46 -2.21 -16.83 -2.48
N SER A 47 -3.37 -17.45 -2.29
CA SER A 47 -3.74 -18.05 -1.01
C SER A 47 -3.48 -19.55 -1.02
N THR A 48 -3.11 -20.06 0.11
CA THR A 48 -3.10 -21.51 0.36
C THR A 48 -4.36 -21.95 1.10
N ASP A 49 -5.26 -21.02 1.34
CA ASP A 49 -6.56 -21.25 1.94
C ASP A 49 -7.58 -21.68 0.85
N PRO A 50 -8.63 -22.45 1.21
CA PRO A 50 -9.71 -22.81 0.28
C PRO A 50 -10.44 -21.63 -0.38
N ALA A 51 -10.29 -20.42 0.14
CA ALA A 51 -10.87 -19.19 -0.45
C ALA A 51 -10.39 -18.92 -1.88
N GLY A 52 -9.25 -19.48 -2.30
CA GLY A 52 -8.72 -19.30 -3.64
C GLY A 52 -7.79 -18.09 -3.79
N ASN A 53 -7.29 -17.92 -5.00
CA ASN A 53 -6.43 -16.81 -5.37
C ASN A 53 -7.28 -15.64 -5.88
N ILE A 54 -6.83 -14.41 -5.66
CA ILE A 54 -7.52 -13.22 -6.15
C ILE A 54 -6.54 -12.40 -6.98
N ALA A 55 -6.96 -12.07 -8.20
CA ALA A 55 -6.24 -11.12 -9.05
C ALA A 55 -7.03 -9.82 -9.14
N ARG A 56 -6.37 -8.68 -8.95
CA ARG A 56 -6.95 -7.34 -9.06
C ARG A 56 -6.08 -6.49 -9.97
N ALA A 57 -6.72 -5.69 -10.82
CA ALA A 57 -6.04 -4.70 -11.63
C ALA A 57 -6.81 -3.38 -11.59
N PHE A 58 -6.12 -2.32 -11.21
CA PHE A 58 -6.64 -0.96 -11.27
C PHE A 58 -5.89 -0.19 -12.35
N LEU A 59 -6.63 0.31 -13.34
CA LEU A 59 -6.09 1.11 -14.42
C LEU A 59 -6.56 2.55 -14.27
N HIS A 60 -5.64 3.49 -14.27
CA HIS A 60 -5.97 4.92 -14.22
C HIS A 60 -4.99 5.73 -15.09
N ARG A 61 -5.29 7.01 -15.29
CA ARG A 61 -4.43 7.91 -16.05
C ARG A 61 -3.76 8.91 -15.15
N THR A 62 -2.58 9.36 -15.53
CA THR A 62 -1.99 10.55 -14.91
C THR A 62 -2.82 11.78 -15.29
N VAL A 63 -2.92 12.75 -14.38
CA VAL A 63 -3.62 14.01 -14.65
C VAL A 63 -2.80 14.81 -15.68
N GLY A 64 -3.33 14.96 -16.87
CA GLY A 64 -2.74 15.81 -17.91
C GLY A 64 -3.05 17.30 -17.65
N VAL A 65 -2.13 18.19 -18.00
CA VAL A 65 -2.30 19.64 -17.85
C VAL A 65 -3.36 20.22 -18.82
N GLY A 66 -3.81 19.41 -19.75
CA GLY A 66 -4.68 19.84 -20.86
C GLY A 66 -6.14 19.42 -20.78
N GLY A 67 -6.59 18.85 -19.67
CA GLY A 67 -7.93 18.33 -19.41
C GLY A 67 -8.88 18.36 -20.60
N VAL A 68 -9.19 17.24 -21.22
CA VAL A 68 -10.52 16.97 -21.78
C VAL A 68 -10.63 15.49 -22.28
N ASP A 69 -11.47 14.76 -21.75
CA ASP A 69 -12.62 13.89 -22.08
C ASP A 69 -12.70 13.22 -23.48
N THR A 70 -11.65 13.16 -24.25
CA THR A 70 -11.71 12.54 -25.58
C THR A 70 -11.05 11.15 -25.65
N LEU A 71 -10.42 10.71 -24.56
CA LEU A 71 -9.76 9.42 -24.55
C LEU A 71 -10.77 8.29 -24.24
N PRO A 72 -10.62 7.12 -24.90
CA PRO A 72 -11.47 5.96 -24.64
C PRO A 72 -11.45 5.57 -23.15
N SER A 73 -12.59 5.16 -22.63
CA SER A 73 -12.71 4.70 -21.25
C SER A 73 -11.82 3.47 -21.02
N LEU A 74 -11.07 3.45 -19.92
CA LEU A 74 -10.24 2.29 -19.55
C LEU A 74 -11.06 1.06 -19.17
N THR A 75 -12.38 1.19 -18.93
CA THR A 75 -13.27 0.06 -18.64
C THR A 75 -13.42 -0.93 -19.81
N GLU A 76 -13.04 -0.50 -21.02
CA GLU A 76 -13.04 -1.37 -22.21
C GLU A 76 -11.69 -2.10 -22.40
N SER A 77 -10.74 -1.95 -21.48
CA SER A 77 -9.48 -2.67 -21.53
C SER A 77 -9.69 -4.16 -21.23
N THR A 78 -8.75 -4.98 -21.70
CA THR A 78 -8.68 -6.40 -21.36
C THR A 78 -7.42 -6.68 -20.57
N VAL A 79 -7.56 -7.30 -19.41
CA VAL A 79 -6.43 -7.71 -18.57
C VAL A 79 -6.36 -9.23 -18.57
N THR A 80 -5.28 -9.77 -19.11
CA THR A 80 -5.03 -11.21 -19.21
C THR A 80 -3.80 -11.58 -18.41
N MET A 81 -3.90 -12.62 -17.60
CA MET A 81 -2.75 -13.23 -16.90
C MET A 81 -2.49 -14.61 -17.47
N THR A 82 -1.21 -14.96 -17.64
CA THR A 82 -0.79 -16.24 -18.19
C THR A 82 0.36 -16.82 -17.38
N ARG A 83 0.18 -18.03 -16.87
CA ARG A 83 1.26 -18.80 -16.24
C ARG A 83 2.15 -19.39 -17.32
N THR A 84 3.43 -19.61 -17.02
CA THR A 84 4.43 -20.08 -18.01
C THR A 84 4.11 -21.43 -18.68
N ASP A 85 3.24 -22.25 -18.12
CA ASP A 85 2.77 -23.50 -18.72
C ASP A 85 1.60 -23.32 -19.71
N GLY A 86 1.15 -22.09 -19.91
CA GLY A 86 0.06 -21.72 -20.83
C GLY A 86 -1.32 -21.63 -20.19
N TYR A 87 -1.46 -21.87 -18.89
CA TYR A 87 -2.73 -21.58 -18.20
C TYR A 87 -2.99 -20.07 -18.21
N SER A 88 -4.13 -19.67 -18.76
CA SER A 88 -4.46 -18.24 -18.95
C SER A 88 -5.89 -17.95 -18.51
N PHE A 89 -6.09 -16.74 -17.98
CA PHE A 89 -7.39 -16.23 -17.57
C PHE A 89 -7.48 -14.71 -17.78
N VAL A 90 -8.70 -14.21 -17.92
CA VAL A 90 -9.00 -12.80 -18.11
C VAL A 90 -9.72 -12.28 -16.87
N LEU A 91 -9.35 -11.10 -16.41
CA LEU A 91 -9.99 -10.42 -15.30
C LEU A 91 -11.32 -9.80 -15.77
N THR A 92 -12.32 -9.83 -14.90
CA THR A 92 -13.66 -9.26 -15.18
C THR A 92 -13.72 -7.83 -14.67
N GLY A 93 -14.32 -6.92 -15.44
CA GLY A 93 -14.56 -5.55 -15.01
C GLY A 93 -15.54 -5.48 -13.85
N GLU A 94 -15.18 -4.77 -12.79
CA GLU A 94 -15.94 -4.60 -11.56
C GLU A 94 -16.06 -3.12 -11.16
N ALA A 95 -16.81 -2.85 -10.12
CA ALA A 95 -16.91 -1.52 -9.54
C ALA A 95 -15.54 -1.09 -8.94
N THR A 96 -15.27 0.21 -8.91
CA THR A 96 -13.94 0.73 -8.52
C THR A 96 -13.61 0.47 -7.05
N ASP A 97 -14.61 0.34 -6.19
CA ASP A 97 -14.47 0.01 -4.77
C ASP A 97 -13.95 -1.40 -4.51
N GLU A 98 -14.09 -2.31 -5.47
CA GLU A 98 -13.46 -3.65 -5.38
C GLU A 98 -11.93 -3.63 -5.54
N CYS A 99 -11.37 -2.58 -6.14
CA CYS A 99 -9.93 -2.40 -6.29
C CYS A 99 -9.32 -1.47 -5.24
N LEU A 100 -10.11 -0.57 -4.65
CA LEU A 100 -9.64 0.49 -3.78
C LEU A 100 -10.45 0.51 -2.48
N GLU A 101 -9.81 0.24 -1.34
CA GLU A 101 -10.44 0.31 -0.02
C GLU A 101 -10.91 1.72 0.36
N SER A 102 -10.29 2.73 -0.19
CA SER A 102 -10.70 4.12 -0.08
C SER A 102 -10.51 4.80 -1.42
N SER A 103 -11.61 5.14 -2.08
CA SER A 103 -11.52 5.98 -3.27
C SER A 103 -11.31 7.43 -2.83
N PRO A 104 -10.10 7.98 -2.92
CA PRO A 104 -9.92 9.42 -2.73
C PRO A 104 -10.45 10.19 -3.94
N LEU A 105 -11.17 9.57 -4.91
CA LEU A 105 -10.98 9.94 -6.27
C LEU A 105 -12.21 10.46 -6.95
N GLU A 106 -12.05 11.67 -7.29
CA GLU A 106 -12.61 12.34 -8.44
C GLU A 106 -12.05 11.79 -9.79
N GLU A 107 -11.07 10.86 -9.77
CA GLU A 107 -10.45 10.32 -10.99
C GLU A 107 -11.08 8.99 -11.41
N PRO A 108 -11.66 8.92 -12.61
CA PRO A 108 -12.25 7.69 -13.12
C PRO A 108 -11.15 6.69 -13.48
N GLY A 109 -11.02 5.64 -12.68
CA GLY A 109 -10.23 4.44 -13.00
C GLY A 109 -11.13 3.29 -13.47
N ALA A 110 -10.51 2.21 -13.92
CA ALA A 110 -11.18 0.96 -14.25
C ALA A 110 -10.64 -0.16 -13.35
N CYS A 111 -11.54 -0.89 -12.72
CA CYS A 111 -11.24 -2.01 -11.85
C CYS A 111 -11.56 -3.32 -12.54
N PHE A 112 -10.67 -4.29 -12.44
CA PHE A 112 -10.84 -5.65 -12.94
C PHE A 112 -10.45 -6.63 -11.84
N VAL A 113 -11.30 -7.61 -11.58
CA VAL A 113 -11.09 -8.61 -10.53
C VAL A 113 -11.36 -10.02 -11.09
N SER A 114 -10.65 -11.00 -10.58
CA SER A 114 -10.93 -12.39 -10.83
C SER A 114 -10.62 -13.22 -9.60
N GLU A 115 -11.60 -14.00 -9.15
CA GLU A 115 -11.39 -15.06 -8.18
C GLU A 115 -10.97 -16.32 -8.92
N LEU A 116 -9.86 -16.91 -8.52
CA LEU A 116 -9.28 -18.07 -9.17
C LEU A 116 -9.37 -19.29 -8.27
N PRO A 117 -9.62 -20.47 -8.84
CA PRO A 117 -9.58 -21.70 -8.06
C PRO A 117 -8.24 -21.89 -7.32
N VAL A 118 -8.30 -22.41 -6.12
CA VAL A 118 -7.11 -22.90 -5.39
C VAL A 118 -6.31 -23.81 -6.32
N ALA A 119 -4.99 -23.68 -6.34
CA ALA A 119 -4.09 -24.44 -7.21
C ALA A 119 -4.06 -24.07 -8.71
N SER A 120 -4.84 -23.09 -9.17
CA SER A 120 -4.66 -22.56 -10.54
C SER A 120 -3.31 -21.86 -10.71
N ILE A 121 -2.87 -21.15 -9.67
CA ILE A 121 -1.54 -20.55 -9.54
C ILE A 121 -1.05 -20.84 -8.13
N GLY A 122 0.20 -21.22 -8.01
CA GLY A 122 0.82 -21.59 -6.74
C GLY A 122 2.12 -20.84 -6.45
N PRO A 123 2.61 -21.00 -5.20
CA PRO A 123 3.92 -20.47 -4.81
C PRO A 123 5.03 -20.94 -5.73
N GLY A 124 5.85 -20.00 -6.22
CA GLY A 124 6.97 -20.24 -7.11
C GLY A 124 6.65 -20.14 -8.60
N ASP A 125 5.37 -20.08 -8.99
CA ASP A 125 4.95 -19.91 -10.38
C ASP A 125 5.42 -18.55 -10.93
N ILE A 126 5.65 -18.50 -12.24
CA ILE A 126 5.88 -17.25 -12.97
C ILE A 126 4.60 -16.95 -13.74
N VAL A 127 4.12 -15.73 -13.58
CA VAL A 127 2.92 -15.22 -14.24
C VAL A 127 3.27 -13.99 -15.05
N GLU A 128 2.81 -13.96 -16.29
CA GLU A 128 2.88 -12.81 -17.18
C GLU A 128 1.53 -12.11 -17.23
N VAL A 129 1.54 -10.80 -17.36
CA VAL A 129 0.33 -9.99 -17.54
C VAL A 129 0.39 -9.24 -18.86
N LEU A 130 -0.74 -9.19 -19.55
CA LEU A 130 -0.98 -8.39 -20.74
C LEU A 130 -2.24 -7.53 -20.48
N VAL A 131 -2.09 -6.23 -20.60
CA VAL A 131 -3.21 -5.29 -20.67
C VAL A 131 -3.33 -4.80 -22.10
N GLU A 132 -4.48 -4.99 -22.71
CA GLU A 132 -4.82 -4.43 -24.02
C GLU A 132 -5.73 -3.23 -23.80
N LEU A 133 -5.26 -2.06 -24.23
CA LEU A 133 -5.98 -0.79 -24.07
C LEU A 133 -6.96 -0.56 -25.23
N PRO A 134 -8.07 0.16 -25.02
CA PRO A 134 -9.03 0.51 -26.08
C PRO A 134 -8.42 1.31 -27.21
N SER A 135 -7.31 1.99 -26.96
CA SER A 135 -6.52 2.69 -27.98
C SER A 135 -5.72 1.77 -28.91
N GLY A 136 -5.71 0.46 -28.63
CA GLY A 136 -4.85 -0.54 -29.29
C GLY A 136 -3.45 -0.65 -28.69
N GLY A 137 -3.13 0.15 -27.67
CA GLY A 137 -1.87 0.06 -26.94
C GLY A 137 -1.82 -1.18 -26.04
N ARG A 138 -0.60 -1.57 -25.63
CA ARG A 138 -0.35 -2.73 -24.79
C ARG A 138 0.59 -2.43 -23.65
N ILE A 139 0.27 -2.99 -22.47
CA ILE A 139 1.13 -2.95 -21.29
C ILE A 139 1.43 -4.40 -20.89
N THR A 140 2.69 -4.71 -20.63
CA THR A 140 3.11 -6.07 -20.29
C THR A 140 4.06 -6.07 -19.10
N GLY A 141 4.08 -7.18 -18.37
CA GLY A 141 5.03 -7.43 -17.31
C GLY A 141 4.98 -8.88 -16.85
N ALA A 142 5.90 -9.22 -15.97
CA ALA A 142 5.96 -10.55 -15.37
C ALA A 142 6.34 -10.47 -13.90
N SER A 143 5.85 -11.41 -13.12
CA SER A 143 6.22 -11.58 -11.73
C SER A 143 6.38 -13.06 -11.38
N ARG A 144 7.23 -13.31 -10.37
CA ARG A 144 7.36 -14.63 -9.75
C ARG A 144 6.64 -14.59 -8.42
N VAL A 145 5.69 -15.50 -8.25
CA VAL A 145 4.99 -15.71 -6.98
C VAL A 145 6.00 -16.16 -5.90
N PRO A 146 6.05 -15.51 -4.73
CA PRO A 146 6.87 -15.97 -3.63
C PRO A 146 6.62 -17.44 -3.26
N GLY A 147 7.61 -18.10 -2.69
CA GLY A 147 7.47 -19.47 -2.24
C GLY A 147 6.51 -19.62 -1.05
N SER A 148 6.08 -20.84 -0.78
CA SER A 148 5.27 -21.11 0.40
C SER A 148 6.09 -20.95 1.68
N PHE A 149 5.42 -20.48 2.74
CA PHE A 149 5.96 -20.39 4.08
C PHE A 149 4.92 -20.80 5.12
N LYS A 150 5.30 -20.87 6.39
CA LYS A 150 4.41 -21.24 7.50
C LYS A 150 4.59 -20.27 8.65
N ILE A 151 3.50 -19.88 9.29
CA ILE A 151 3.54 -19.25 10.62
C ILE A 151 3.82 -20.35 11.64
N ASN A 152 4.82 -20.12 12.50
CA ASN A 152 5.30 -21.13 13.43
C ASN A 152 4.45 -21.13 14.71
N SER A 153 4.07 -22.33 15.14
CA SER A 153 3.48 -22.59 16.47
C SER A 153 2.19 -21.82 16.80
N ILE A 154 1.56 -21.15 15.83
CA ILE A 154 0.30 -20.46 16.02
C ILE A 154 -0.80 -21.25 15.28
N PRO A 155 -1.87 -21.67 15.98
CA PRO A 155 -3.02 -22.29 15.34
C PRO A 155 -3.84 -21.25 14.55
N SER A 156 -4.75 -21.70 13.69
CA SER A 156 -5.62 -20.81 12.90
C SER A 156 -6.51 -19.90 13.73
N LEU A 157 -6.79 -20.29 14.98
CA LEU A 157 -7.49 -19.48 15.98
C LEU A 157 -6.87 -19.74 17.35
N CYS A 158 -6.51 -18.69 18.07
CA CYS A 158 -6.00 -18.80 19.44
C CYS A 158 -6.55 -17.71 20.37
N VAL A 159 -6.48 -17.96 21.68
CA VAL A 159 -6.90 -17.01 22.71
C VAL A 159 -5.69 -16.30 23.30
N LEU A 160 -5.68 -14.99 23.24
CA LEU A 160 -4.67 -14.12 23.85
C LEU A 160 -5.24 -13.48 25.12
N ALA A 161 -4.47 -13.50 26.20
CA ALA A 161 -4.87 -12.79 27.41
C ALA A 161 -4.86 -11.27 27.16
N PRO A 162 -5.80 -10.51 27.77
CA PRO A 162 -5.83 -9.05 27.60
C PRO A 162 -4.52 -8.40 28.04
N ASN A 163 -4.11 -7.36 27.33
CA ASN A 163 -2.90 -6.58 27.61
C ASN A 163 -1.61 -7.42 27.64
N THR A 164 -1.56 -8.44 26.80
CA THR A 164 -0.36 -9.24 26.59
C THR A 164 0.14 -9.12 25.16
N LEU A 165 1.40 -9.42 24.98
CA LEU A 165 2.07 -9.44 23.67
C LEU A 165 2.36 -10.88 23.30
N MET A 166 2.41 -11.19 21.99
CA MET A 166 2.88 -12.47 21.49
C MET A 166 3.89 -12.26 20.38
N THR A 167 4.85 -13.17 20.29
CA THR A 167 5.81 -13.21 19.20
C THR A 167 5.25 -14.03 18.05
N VAL A 168 5.09 -13.41 16.90
CA VAL A 168 4.72 -14.08 15.65
C VAL A 168 5.99 -14.34 14.87
N THR A 169 6.26 -15.60 14.56
CA THR A 169 7.41 -16.01 13.74
C THR A 169 6.96 -16.87 12.58
N TRP A 170 7.70 -16.81 11.48
CA TRP A 170 7.41 -17.63 10.30
C TRP A 170 8.69 -18.14 9.66
N SER A 171 8.56 -19.15 8.81
CA SER A 171 9.66 -19.64 8.00
C SER A 171 9.91 -18.73 6.81
N SER A 172 11.15 -18.59 6.38
CA SER A 172 11.45 -17.82 5.17
C SER A 172 10.71 -18.38 3.95
N SER A 173 10.22 -17.48 3.10
CA SER A 173 9.65 -17.77 1.79
C SER A 173 10.73 -17.56 0.73
N SER A 174 10.94 -18.53 -0.15
CA SER A 174 11.86 -18.35 -1.27
C SER A 174 11.33 -17.26 -2.21
N GLU A 175 12.21 -16.48 -2.80
CA GLU A 175 11.88 -15.36 -3.72
C GLU A 175 11.05 -14.23 -3.07
N ALA A 176 10.75 -14.29 -1.78
CA ALA A 176 10.20 -13.15 -1.07
C ALA A 176 11.26 -12.04 -0.94
N TRP A 177 10.86 -10.80 -1.09
CA TRP A 177 11.70 -9.61 -0.91
C TRP A 177 11.42 -8.87 0.39
N ALA A 178 10.24 -9.08 0.93
CA ALA A 178 9.80 -8.55 2.21
C ALA A 178 8.53 -9.28 2.66
N TYR A 179 8.03 -8.92 3.84
CA TYR A 179 6.74 -9.38 4.36
C TYR A 179 5.88 -8.18 4.73
N LEU A 180 4.62 -8.21 4.31
CA LEU A 180 3.58 -7.35 4.84
C LEU A 180 3.00 -7.99 6.09
N ASN A 181 2.76 -7.19 7.10
CA ASN A 181 2.06 -7.59 8.30
C ASN A 181 0.77 -6.78 8.37
N GLU A 182 -0.36 -7.43 8.24
CA GLU A 182 -1.67 -6.79 8.27
C GLU A 182 -2.45 -7.28 9.47
N THR A 183 -3.19 -6.39 10.09
CA THR A 183 -4.07 -6.74 11.19
C THR A 183 -5.38 -5.97 11.07
N SER A 184 -6.49 -6.70 11.12
CA SER A 184 -7.83 -6.16 11.22
C SER A 184 -8.34 -6.39 12.64
N ILE A 185 -8.56 -5.34 13.43
CA ILE A 185 -8.99 -5.42 14.83
C ILE A 185 -10.43 -4.95 14.93
N ARG A 186 -11.31 -5.79 15.48
CA ARG A 186 -12.74 -5.50 15.66
C ARG A 186 -13.11 -5.38 17.12
N GLY A 187 -14.09 -4.49 17.43
CA GLY A 187 -14.61 -4.28 18.77
C GLY A 187 -13.81 -3.29 19.61
N LEU A 188 -12.84 -2.58 19.03
CA LEU A 188 -12.06 -1.55 19.76
C LEU A 188 -12.92 -0.41 20.31
N PRO A 189 -13.88 0.16 19.56
CA PRO A 189 -14.71 1.26 20.09
C PRO A 189 -15.45 0.87 21.38
N GLU A 190 -15.98 -0.35 21.42
CA GLU A 190 -16.66 -0.87 22.60
C GLU A 190 -15.69 -1.14 23.76
N ALA A 191 -14.59 -1.82 23.46
CA ALA A 191 -13.59 -2.22 24.45
C ALA A 191 -12.86 -1.04 25.09
N LEU A 192 -12.78 0.10 24.41
CA LEU A 192 -12.15 1.33 24.89
C LEU A 192 -13.15 2.37 25.36
N ARG A 193 -14.45 2.06 25.40
CA ARG A 193 -15.49 2.97 25.88
C ARG A 193 -15.18 3.47 27.29
N GLY A 194 -15.12 4.79 27.46
CA GLY A 194 -14.82 5.42 28.75
C GLY A 194 -13.34 5.50 29.10
N SER A 195 -12.43 5.04 28.25
CA SER A 195 -10.99 5.18 28.48
C SER A 195 -10.43 6.57 28.11
N GLY A 196 -11.23 7.39 27.43
CA GLY A 196 -10.80 8.67 26.88
C GLY A 196 -10.07 8.55 25.53
N ILE A 197 -9.99 7.34 24.98
CA ILE A 197 -9.45 7.08 23.63
C ILE A 197 -10.64 6.91 22.69
N ASP A 198 -10.74 7.79 21.70
CA ASP A 198 -11.76 7.72 20.67
C ASP A 198 -11.25 6.88 19.48
N VAL A 199 -12.03 5.87 19.09
CA VAL A 199 -11.76 4.99 17.94
C VAL A 199 -13.00 5.00 17.07
N THR A 200 -12.87 5.52 15.86
CA THR A 200 -13.98 5.62 14.90
C THR A 200 -14.06 4.42 13.99
N ASP A 201 -12.92 3.79 13.73
CA ASP A 201 -12.81 2.72 12.75
C ASP A 201 -13.05 1.35 13.40
N ASP A 202 -14.00 0.59 12.87
CA ASP A 202 -14.28 -0.79 13.27
C ASP A 202 -14.69 -1.62 12.03
N PRO A 203 -13.78 -2.44 11.49
CA PRO A 203 -12.46 -2.77 12.01
C PRO A 203 -11.40 -1.67 11.87
N LEU A 204 -10.45 -1.64 12.81
CA LEU A 204 -9.21 -0.88 12.66
C LEU A 204 -8.20 -1.71 11.87
N TYR A 205 -7.71 -1.16 10.76
CA TYR A 205 -6.68 -1.79 9.95
C TYR A 205 -5.30 -1.24 10.28
N LEU A 206 -4.35 -2.15 10.50
CA LEU A 206 -2.94 -1.84 10.71
C LEU A 206 -2.13 -2.54 9.63
N LEU A 207 -1.22 -1.80 9.01
CA LEU A 207 -0.34 -2.31 7.96
C LEU A 207 1.12 -2.03 8.31
N GLY A 208 1.99 -3.03 8.17
CA GLY A 208 3.42 -2.93 8.33
C GLY A 208 4.17 -3.63 7.19
N LEU A 209 5.32 -3.10 6.82
CA LEU A 209 6.22 -3.70 5.84
C LEU A 209 7.54 -4.03 6.54
N SER A 210 7.99 -5.27 6.46
CA SER A 210 9.30 -5.68 6.97
C SER A 210 10.43 -5.02 6.17
N ILE A 211 11.62 -4.97 6.78
CA ILE A 211 12.78 -4.32 6.15
C ILE A 211 13.41 -5.22 5.09
N SER A 212 13.33 -6.55 5.26
CA SER A 212 13.97 -7.52 4.37
C SER A 212 13.28 -8.89 4.40
N ASP A 213 13.69 -9.77 3.50
CA ASP A 213 13.29 -11.18 3.40
C ASP A 213 13.75 -12.05 4.59
N SER A 214 14.74 -11.59 5.33
CA SER A 214 15.25 -12.26 6.54
C SER A 214 14.52 -11.85 7.82
N ASP A 215 13.67 -10.85 7.75
CA ASP A 215 12.89 -10.34 8.88
C ASP A 215 11.61 -11.17 9.04
N THR A 216 11.73 -12.26 9.81
CA THR A 216 10.70 -13.29 9.96
C THR A 216 10.10 -13.35 11.36
N THR A 217 10.15 -12.24 12.08
CA THR A 217 9.64 -12.13 13.45
C THR A 217 9.02 -10.77 13.68
N VAL A 218 7.89 -10.72 14.38
CA VAL A 218 7.24 -9.48 14.80
C VAL A 218 6.54 -9.67 16.14
N ILE A 219 6.47 -8.62 16.95
CA ILE A 219 5.75 -8.65 18.23
C ILE A 219 4.36 -8.06 18.03
N PHE A 220 3.33 -8.90 18.18
CA PHE A 220 1.93 -8.50 18.06
C PHE A 220 1.36 -8.06 19.42
N PRO A 221 0.57 -7.00 19.51
CA PRO A 221 0.23 -6.05 18.44
C PRO A 221 1.20 -4.85 18.35
N SER A 222 2.26 -4.79 19.15
CA SER A 222 3.08 -3.59 19.34
C SER A 222 3.85 -3.15 18.10
N GLU A 223 4.25 -4.11 17.25
CA GLU A 223 5.02 -3.87 16.03
C GLU A 223 4.19 -3.99 14.75
N PHE A 224 2.94 -4.41 14.87
CA PHE A 224 2.01 -4.43 13.75
C PHE A 224 1.44 -3.05 13.50
N GLY A 225 1.63 -2.58 12.30
CA GLY A 225 1.01 -1.39 11.79
C GLY A 225 1.87 -0.14 11.86
N ILE A 226 1.79 0.60 10.77
CA ILE A 226 2.27 1.97 10.71
C ILE A 226 1.08 2.84 11.09
N PHE A 227 1.02 3.21 12.35
CA PHE A 227 0.16 4.33 12.71
C PHE A 227 0.66 5.55 11.96
N ASN A 228 -0.23 6.27 11.34
CA ASN A 228 0.09 7.61 10.85
C ASN A 228 0.39 8.49 12.09
N ARG A 229 1.64 8.47 12.53
CA ARG A 229 2.13 9.13 13.75
C ARG A 229 1.94 10.65 13.72
N PHE A 230 1.55 11.18 12.57
CA PHE A 230 1.34 12.61 12.37
C PHE A 230 -0.10 13.06 12.67
N THR A 231 -1.03 12.13 12.86
CA THR A 231 -2.40 12.48 13.27
C THR A 231 -2.48 12.42 14.80
N SER A 232 -2.62 13.57 15.43
CA SER A 232 -2.62 13.70 16.89
C SER A 232 -3.68 12.84 17.63
N GLY A 233 -4.75 12.44 16.94
CA GLY A 233 -5.80 11.58 17.49
C GLY A 233 -5.40 10.12 17.74
N TYR A 234 -4.42 9.60 17.04
CA TYR A 234 -4.03 8.18 17.13
C TYR A 234 -2.88 7.89 18.09
N ALA A 235 -2.24 8.91 18.67
CA ALA A 235 -1.07 8.71 19.55
C ALA A 235 -1.41 7.92 20.81
N ASP A 236 -2.58 8.17 21.42
CA ASP A 236 -3.03 7.46 22.62
C ASP A 236 -3.47 6.04 22.30
N LEU A 237 -4.14 5.84 21.18
CA LEU A 237 -4.49 4.51 20.67
C LEU A 237 -3.23 3.69 20.37
N ALA A 238 -2.25 4.24 19.67
CA ALA A 238 -0.98 3.59 19.39
C ALA A 238 -0.27 3.15 20.67
N ARG A 239 -0.19 4.03 21.66
CA ARG A 239 0.39 3.72 22.97
C ARG A 239 -0.39 2.64 23.70
N ARG A 240 -1.73 2.65 23.58
CA ARG A 240 -2.59 1.62 24.17
C ARG A 240 -2.35 0.25 23.55
N LEU A 241 -2.25 0.18 22.22
CA LEU A 241 -2.03 -1.08 21.51
C LEU A 241 -0.61 -1.62 21.70
N GLN A 242 0.38 -0.76 21.97
CA GLN A 242 1.74 -1.20 22.36
C GLN A 242 1.76 -2.01 23.65
N ALA A 243 0.79 -1.83 24.53
CA ALA A 243 0.67 -2.60 25.77
C ALA A 243 -0.12 -3.91 25.61
N GLY A 244 -0.60 -4.21 24.41
CA GLY A 244 -1.47 -5.34 24.09
C GLY A 244 -2.91 -4.95 23.81
N LEU A 245 -3.70 -5.88 23.31
CA LEU A 245 -5.10 -5.66 22.99
C LEU A 245 -5.98 -5.65 24.24
N PRO A 246 -7.06 -4.85 24.29
CA PRO A 246 -8.01 -4.88 25.40
C PRO A 246 -8.90 -6.13 25.35
N LEU A 247 -9.54 -6.46 26.46
CA LEU A 247 -10.50 -7.56 26.59
C LEU A 247 -11.68 -7.37 25.62
N GLY A 248 -12.11 -8.45 25.00
CA GLY A 248 -13.33 -8.52 24.20
C GLY A 248 -13.16 -8.14 22.72
N VAL A 249 -11.94 -7.83 22.27
CA VAL A 249 -11.68 -7.60 20.86
C VAL A 249 -11.29 -8.90 20.15
N THR A 250 -11.46 -8.92 18.83
CA THR A 250 -10.94 -9.95 17.95
C THR A 250 -9.97 -9.31 16.96
N ALA A 251 -8.98 -10.08 16.53
CA ALA A 251 -8.08 -9.62 15.48
C ALA A 251 -7.83 -10.75 14.47
N GLU A 252 -7.87 -10.40 13.19
CA GLU A 252 -7.33 -11.22 12.13
C GLU A 252 -5.93 -10.69 11.81
N VAL A 253 -4.94 -11.56 11.90
CA VAL A 253 -3.53 -11.24 11.72
C VAL A 253 -3.03 -11.97 10.49
N SER A 254 -2.52 -11.24 9.51
CA SER A 254 -1.92 -11.83 8.32
C SER A 254 -0.44 -11.46 8.19
N VAL A 255 0.31 -12.41 7.64
CA VAL A 255 1.68 -12.22 7.18
C VAL A 255 1.70 -12.61 5.72
N THR A 256 2.16 -11.72 4.87
CA THR A 256 2.13 -11.90 3.42
C THR A 256 3.52 -11.69 2.85
N ALA A 257 4.09 -12.75 2.27
CA ALA A 257 5.33 -12.67 1.52
C ALA A 257 5.07 -11.95 0.20
N VAL A 258 5.88 -10.94 -0.11
CA VAL A 258 5.73 -10.11 -1.32
C VAL A 258 6.95 -10.20 -2.21
N ASP A 259 6.73 -10.11 -3.53
CA ASP A 259 7.76 -10.16 -4.53
C ASP A 259 8.57 -8.85 -4.64
N ARG A 260 9.58 -8.86 -5.51
CA ARG A 260 10.43 -7.71 -5.79
C ARG A 260 9.67 -6.52 -6.35
N ASN A 261 8.73 -6.78 -7.26
CA ASN A 261 8.00 -5.74 -7.96
C ASN A 261 7.14 -4.94 -6.99
N TYR A 262 6.43 -5.67 -6.10
CA TYR A 262 5.64 -5.08 -5.02
C TYR A 262 6.49 -4.16 -4.14
N VAL A 263 7.63 -4.67 -3.64
CA VAL A 263 8.52 -3.91 -2.75
C VAL A 263 9.07 -2.64 -3.42
N ASN A 264 9.51 -2.75 -4.67
CA ASN A 264 10.05 -1.62 -5.41
C ASN A 264 8.99 -0.52 -5.63
N TRP A 265 7.74 -0.93 -5.88
CA TRP A 265 6.64 0.01 -6.06
C TRP A 265 6.23 0.65 -4.73
N ALA A 266 6.05 -0.14 -3.69
CA ALA A 266 5.65 0.34 -2.37
C ALA A 266 6.67 1.30 -1.76
N ARG A 267 7.97 1.01 -1.88
CA ARG A 267 9.05 1.87 -1.36
C ARG A 267 9.16 3.21 -2.06
N GLY A 268 8.76 3.31 -3.33
CA GLY A 268 8.71 4.56 -4.06
C GLY A 268 7.46 5.42 -3.80
N GLY A 269 6.52 4.92 -3.00
CA GLY A 269 5.27 5.60 -2.63
C GLY A 269 5.39 6.44 -1.34
N ASN A 270 4.24 6.60 -0.67
CA ASN A 270 4.10 7.40 0.56
C ASN A 270 4.95 6.92 1.75
N PHE A 271 5.51 5.71 1.70
CA PHE A 271 6.39 5.15 2.71
C PHE A 271 7.83 5.64 2.62
N ASN A 272 8.17 6.42 1.60
CA ASN A 272 9.55 6.84 1.39
C ASN A 272 9.76 8.34 1.57
N PRO A 273 10.21 8.78 2.75
CA PRO A 273 10.55 10.18 2.97
C PRO A 273 11.78 10.65 2.16
N SER A 274 12.50 9.75 1.50
CA SER A 274 13.71 10.08 0.73
C SER A 274 13.43 10.53 -0.71
N GLY A 275 12.15 10.51 -1.16
CA GLY A 275 11.77 10.95 -2.51
C GLY A 275 12.23 10.00 -3.63
N GLN A 276 12.44 8.72 -3.33
CA GLN A 276 12.74 7.74 -4.37
C GLN A 276 11.56 7.56 -5.31
N VAL A 277 11.82 7.51 -6.60
CA VAL A 277 10.82 7.26 -7.63
C VAL A 277 10.35 5.81 -7.54
N ARG A 278 9.05 5.58 -7.72
CA ARG A 278 8.50 4.22 -7.89
C ARG A 278 9.20 3.53 -9.07
N VAL A 279 9.67 2.30 -8.86
CA VAL A 279 10.29 1.52 -9.93
C VAL A 279 9.21 0.64 -10.58
N PRO A 280 8.81 0.93 -11.82
CA PRO A 280 7.78 0.17 -12.50
C PRO A 280 8.27 -1.23 -12.87
N SER A 281 7.36 -2.20 -12.89
CA SER A 281 7.57 -3.55 -13.41
C SER A 281 6.75 -3.83 -14.67
N LEU A 282 5.92 -2.87 -15.07
CA LEU A 282 5.16 -2.89 -16.30
C LEU A 282 5.76 -1.94 -17.33
N SER A 283 5.66 -2.31 -18.60
CA SER A 283 6.21 -1.55 -19.73
C SER A 283 5.34 -1.68 -20.98
N GLY A 284 5.51 -0.72 -21.91
CA GLY A 284 4.74 -0.63 -23.16
C GLY A 284 4.11 0.73 -23.32
N ASP A 285 2.82 0.78 -23.69
CA ASP A 285 2.06 2.02 -23.86
C ASP A 285 1.47 2.57 -22.55
N GLY A 286 2.06 2.15 -21.43
CA GLY A 286 1.78 2.58 -20.07
C GLY A 286 2.86 2.09 -19.11
N THR A 287 2.66 2.33 -17.84
CA THR A 287 3.60 1.99 -16.77
C THR A 287 2.85 1.47 -15.54
N GLY A 288 3.57 1.03 -14.52
CA GLY A 288 2.96 0.63 -13.26
C GLY A 288 3.61 -0.60 -12.65
N VAL A 289 2.84 -1.36 -11.89
CA VAL A 289 3.30 -2.53 -11.15
C VAL A 289 2.48 -3.77 -11.47
N PHE A 290 3.15 -4.90 -11.58
CA PHE A 290 2.57 -6.21 -11.40
C PHE A 290 3.28 -6.89 -10.25
N GLY A 291 2.62 -6.95 -9.09
CA GLY A 291 3.10 -7.56 -7.86
C GLY A 291 2.38 -8.88 -7.57
N THR A 292 3.09 -9.82 -6.96
CA THR A 292 2.52 -11.10 -6.52
C THR A 292 2.81 -11.35 -5.05
N THR A 293 1.88 -11.99 -4.37
CA THR A 293 1.96 -12.23 -2.94
C THR A 293 1.62 -13.68 -2.58
N VAL A 294 2.05 -14.11 -1.40
CA VAL A 294 1.59 -15.34 -0.75
C VAL A 294 1.24 -15.02 0.70
N GLY A 295 -0.05 -15.13 1.05
CA GLY A 295 -0.57 -14.79 2.37
C GLY A 295 -0.77 -16.00 3.29
N ARG A 296 -0.70 -15.73 4.61
CA ARG A 296 -1.08 -16.62 5.72
C ARG A 296 -1.74 -15.80 6.79
N SER A 297 -2.88 -16.26 7.30
CA SER A 297 -3.59 -15.58 8.38
C SER A 297 -3.93 -16.51 9.54
N PHE A 298 -4.22 -15.94 10.66
CA PHE A 298 -4.78 -16.57 11.85
C PHE A 298 -5.63 -15.57 12.63
N ASP A 299 -6.56 -16.10 13.41
CA ASP A 299 -7.46 -15.31 14.24
C ASP A 299 -7.01 -15.29 15.71
N VAL A 300 -7.19 -14.16 16.35
CA VAL A 300 -6.92 -13.94 17.77
C VAL A 300 -8.20 -13.47 18.46
N LEU A 301 -8.62 -14.21 19.48
CA LEU A 301 -9.67 -13.79 20.41
C LEU A 301 -9.04 -13.28 21.70
N VAL A 302 -9.32 -12.06 22.11
CA VAL A 302 -8.80 -11.53 23.38
C VAL A 302 -9.79 -11.79 24.51
N SER A 303 -9.44 -12.76 25.37
CA SER A 303 -10.31 -13.21 26.45
C SER A 303 -9.52 -13.64 27.69
N ASN A 304 -10.15 -13.54 28.86
CA ASN A 304 -9.64 -14.11 30.11
C ASN A 304 -9.93 -15.61 30.22
N ASP A 305 -10.85 -16.11 29.42
CA ASP A 305 -11.25 -17.53 29.40
C ASP A 305 -10.92 -18.12 28.01
N SER A 306 -10.22 -19.22 28.00
CA SER A 306 -9.87 -19.91 26.75
C SER A 306 -11.06 -20.63 26.13
N SER A 307 -12.12 -20.90 26.87
CA SER A 307 -13.32 -21.62 26.38
C SER A 307 -12.99 -22.91 25.61
N GLY A 308 -11.88 -23.58 25.96
CA GLY A 308 -11.39 -24.79 25.28
C GLY A 308 -10.59 -24.53 23.99
N LEU A 309 -10.41 -23.27 23.59
CA LEU A 309 -9.53 -22.90 22.47
C LEU A 309 -8.05 -22.90 22.90
N PRO A 310 -7.12 -23.16 21.98
CA PRO A 310 -5.69 -23.09 22.28
C PRO A 310 -5.26 -21.68 22.68
N ALA A 311 -4.37 -21.55 23.66
CA ALA A 311 -3.76 -20.27 23.99
C ALA A 311 -2.78 -19.84 22.88
N CYS A 312 -2.73 -18.53 22.58
CA CYS A 312 -1.69 -17.99 21.73
C CYS A 312 -0.32 -18.11 22.44
N PRO A 313 0.78 -18.36 21.72
CA PRO A 313 2.12 -18.38 22.30
C PRO A 313 2.48 -16.97 22.81
N LEU A 314 2.94 -16.89 24.06
CA LEU A 314 3.39 -15.61 24.64
C LEU A 314 4.85 -15.31 24.24
N SER A 315 5.22 -14.04 24.26
CA SER A 315 6.58 -13.54 24.01
C SER A 315 7.53 -13.88 25.15
#